data_b8353f72ebc10077e5b13205d8c0e927
#
_entry.id   b8353f72ebc10077e5b13205d8c0e927
#
_cell.length_a   1.000
_cell.length_b   1.000
_cell.length_c   1.000
_cell.angle_alpha   90.00
_cell.angle_beta   90.00
_cell.angle_gamma   90.00
#
_symmetry.space_group_name_H-M   'P 1'
#
loop_
_entity.id
_entity.type
_entity.pdbx_description
1 polymer ?
#
loop_
_entity_poly.entity_id
_entity_poly.type
_entity_poly.pdbx_seq_one_letter_code
_entity_poly.pdbx_strand_id
1 'polypeptide(L)'
;MATANGVKQIVGSVLLAVLAQPMHEFGHAVALRGSSGAWPRIGVLSVQPLVPVTTKAAALLVLAAGDLAVLAWWASVFLWMRRDRHRRWAIVGTTFVLFVVLLEWLTAAAMFPFGRARLGGSDAAKFLEIIGANTSAATADVCLAVVLIAVTTTLLLRSSLDPVAARHGR
;
A
#
# COMPACT_ATOMS: atom_id res chain seq x y z
N MET A 1 -24.82 -20.86 -10.87
CA MET A 1 -23.88 -21.66 -10.05
C MET A 1 -22.47 -21.24 -10.43
N ALA A 2 -21.65 -20.77 -9.49
CA ALA A 2 -20.24 -20.52 -9.76
C ALA A 2 -19.55 -21.86 -10.04
N THR A 3 -18.78 -21.94 -11.11
CA THR A 3 -18.00 -23.14 -11.42
C THR A 3 -16.94 -23.34 -10.33
N ALA A 4 -16.49 -24.58 -10.09
CA ALA A 4 -15.43 -24.87 -9.11
C ALA A 4 -14.17 -24.01 -9.33
N ASN A 5 -13.88 -23.64 -10.56
CA ASN A 5 -12.79 -22.76 -10.93
C ASN A 5 -13.04 -21.30 -10.47
N GLY A 6 -14.28 -20.81 -10.54
CA GLY A 6 -14.64 -19.48 -10.05
C GLY A 6 -14.44 -19.34 -8.54
N VAL A 7 -14.83 -20.36 -7.77
CA VAL A 7 -14.64 -20.37 -6.31
C VAL A 7 -13.15 -20.33 -5.96
N LYS A 8 -12.31 -21.16 -6.61
CA LYS A 8 -10.84 -21.14 -6.39
C LYS A 8 -10.22 -19.77 -6.69
N GLN A 9 -10.70 -19.09 -7.73
CA GLN A 9 -10.23 -17.74 -8.10
C GLN A 9 -10.60 -16.71 -7.04
N ILE A 10 -11.83 -16.74 -6.53
CA ILE A 10 -12.28 -15.84 -5.46
C ILE A 10 -11.46 -16.08 -4.19
N VAL A 11 -11.35 -17.32 -3.75
CA VAL A 11 -10.57 -17.68 -2.55
C VAL A 11 -9.11 -17.24 -2.69
N GLY A 12 -8.49 -17.50 -3.84
CA GLY A 12 -7.12 -17.08 -4.12
C GLY A 12 -6.96 -15.56 -4.09
N SER A 13 -7.89 -14.80 -4.66
CA SER A 13 -7.88 -13.32 -4.63
C SER A 13 -7.99 -12.80 -3.19
N VAL A 14 -8.88 -13.38 -2.38
CA VAL A 14 -9.03 -13.01 -0.96
C VAL A 14 -7.76 -13.33 -0.17
N LEU A 15 -7.15 -14.50 -0.38
CA LEU A 15 -5.89 -14.85 0.29
C LEU A 15 -4.76 -13.88 -0.05
N LEU A 16 -4.63 -13.47 -1.32
CA LEU A 16 -3.65 -12.47 -1.73
C LEU A 16 -3.92 -11.08 -1.11
N ALA A 17 -5.18 -10.73 -0.91
CA ALA A 17 -5.56 -9.50 -0.20
C ALA A 17 -5.19 -9.59 1.29
N VAL A 18 -5.49 -10.69 1.94
CA VAL A 18 -5.16 -10.91 3.36
C VAL A 18 -3.65 -10.89 3.60
N LEU A 19 -2.86 -11.41 2.66
CA LEU A 19 -1.39 -11.38 2.75
C LEU A 19 -0.80 -9.96 2.64
N ALA A 20 -1.56 -8.98 2.18
CA ALA A 20 -1.09 -7.60 2.15
C ALA A 20 -0.85 -7.03 3.56
N GLN A 21 -1.62 -7.44 4.58
CA GLN A 21 -1.42 -6.99 5.95
C GLN A 21 -0.07 -7.47 6.55
N PRO A 22 0.28 -8.78 6.53
CA PRO A 22 1.62 -9.19 6.93
C PRO A 22 2.74 -8.52 6.11
N MET A 23 2.53 -8.23 4.83
CA MET A 23 3.51 -7.49 4.03
C MET A 23 3.68 -6.04 4.52
N HIS A 24 2.59 -5.37 4.89
CA HIS A 24 2.62 -4.05 5.52
C HIS A 24 3.46 -4.07 6.82
N GLU A 25 3.14 -4.97 7.74
CA GLU A 25 3.90 -5.11 9.00
C GLU A 25 5.37 -5.48 8.76
N PHE A 26 5.64 -6.33 7.77
CA PHE A 26 7.01 -6.67 7.37
C PHE A 26 7.78 -5.44 6.86
N GLY A 27 7.14 -4.55 6.12
CA GLY A 27 7.71 -3.28 5.70
C GLY A 27 8.20 -2.44 6.89
N HIS A 28 7.36 -2.27 7.91
CA HIS A 28 7.74 -1.59 9.15
C HIS A 28 8.91 -2.30 9.87
N ALA A 29 8.87 -3.63 9.94
CA ALA A 29 9.91 -4.40 10.61
C ALA A 29 11.29 -4.23 9.94
N VAL A 30 11.34 -4.26 8.61
CA VAL A 30 12.57 -4.04 7.83
C VAL A 30 13.09 -2.63 8.03
N ALA A 31 12.22 -1.60 7.98
CA ALA A 31 12.63 -0.21 8.19
C ALA A 31 13.12 0.03 9.62
N LEU A 32 12.47 -0.55 10.63
CA LEU A 32 12.92 -0.50 12.02
C LEU A 32 14.26 -1.19 12.19
N ARG A 33 14.45 -2.38 11.62
CA ARG A 33 15.75 -3.07 11.64
C ARG A 33 16.85 -2.22 11.02
N GLY A 34 16.57 -1.61 9.88
CA GLY A 34 17.53 -0.76 9.17
C GLY A 34 17.90 0.51 9.95
N SER A 35 16.94 1.10 10.67
CA SER A 35 17.14 2.36 11.40
C SER A 35 17.68 2.18 12.82
N SER A 36 17.35 1.09 13.50
CA SER A 36 17.71 0.86 14.92
C SER A 36 18.80 -0.20 15.12
N GLY A 37 19.12 -0.98 14.08
CA GLY A 37 20.06 -2.10 14.19
C GLY A 37 19.47 -3.36 14.88
N ALA A 38 18.25 -3.30 15.42
CA ALA A 38 17.60 -4.40 16.13
C ALA A 38 16.29 -4.81 15.43
N TRP A 39 16.01 -6.11 15.41
CA TRP A 39 14.70 -6.58 14.95
C TRP A 39 13.61 -6.16 15.93
N PRO A 40 12.48 -5.60 15.47
CA PRO A 40 11.36 -5.29 16.35
C PRO A 40 10.65 -6.58 16.79
N ARG A 41 9.79 -6.44 17.78
CA ARG A 41 8.83 -7.50 18.13
C ARG A 41 7.70 -7.46 17.10
N ILE A 42 7.51 -8.55 16.35
CA ILE A 42 6.47 -8.67 15.34
C ILE A 42 5.28 -9.41 15.95
N GLY A 43 4.13 -8.75 16.00
CA GLY A 43 2.82 -9.33 16.29
C GLY A 43 2.07 -9.68 15.01
N VAL A 44 0.85 -10.21 15.15
CA VAL A 44 0.01 -10.58 13.99
C VAL A 44 -0.43 -9.36 13.18
N LEU A 45 -0.71 -8.25 13.86
CA LEU A 45 -1.23 -7.00 13.27
C LEU A 45 -0.49 -5.76 13.79
N SER A 46 0.74 -5.93 14.27
CA SER A 46 1.51 -4.80 14.81
C SER A 46 2.99 -5.13 14.89
N VAL A 47 3.79 -4.09 14.72
CA VAL A 47 5.23 -4.13 14.93
C VAL A 47 5.60 -3.15 16.04
N GLN A 48 6.32 -3.63 17.04
CA GLN A 48 6.75 -2.82 18.19
C GLN A 48 8.27 -2.66 18.17
N PRO A 49 8.79 -1.43 18.11
CA PRO A 49 10.21 -1.19 18.20
C PRO A 49 10.74 -1.61 19.56
N LEU A 50 11.85 -2.35 19.59
CA LEU A 50 12.60 -2.63 20.83
C LEU A 50 13.57 -1.50 21.19
N VAL A 51 13.96 -0.73 20.18
CA VAL A 51 14.82 0.45 20.30
C VAL A 51 14.09 1.64 19.74
N PRO A 52 14.02 2.78 20.43
CA PRO A 52 13.37 3.98 19.91
C PRO A 52 14.01 4.47 18.61
N VAL A 53 13.17 4.93 17.69
CA VAL A 53 13.64 5.62 16.49
C VAL A 53 14.01 7.05 16.87
N THR A 54 15.27 7.42 16.71
CA THR A 54 15.80 8.68 17.23
C THR A 54 15.83 9.83 16.23
N THR A 55 15.76 9.52 14.93
CA THR A 55 15.82 10.55 13.89
C THR A 55 14.47 10.72 13.20
N LYS A 56 14.16 11.98 12.83
CA LYS A 56 12.95 12.31 12.06
C LYS A 56 12.89 11.55 10.74
N ALA A 57 14.01 11.44 10.03
CA ALA A 57 14.07 10.72 8.75
C ALA A 57 13.77 9.22 8.92
N ALA A 58 14.32 8.58 9.94
CA ALA A 58 14.03 7.17 10.22
C ALA A 58 12.57 6.96 10.63
N ALA A 59 11.98 7.86 11.42
CA ALA A 59 10.58 7.79 11.77
C ALA A 59 9.67 7.89 10.54
N LEU A 60 9.94 8.83 9.63
CA LEU A 60 9.20 8.96 8.38
C LEU A 60 9.35 7.72 7.50
N LEU A 61 10.56 7.17 7.38
CA LEU A 61 10.80 5.94 6.63
C LEU A 61 10.02 4.77 7.22
N VAL A 62 10.02 4.61 8.54
CA VAL A 62 9.28 3.52 9.20
C VAL A 62 7.78 3.66 8.92
N LEU A 63 7.20 4.85 9.05
CA LEU A 63 5.77 5.08 8.80
C LEU A 63 5.36 4.80 7.34
N ALA A 64 6.21 5.17 6.38
CA ALA A 64 5.93 4.91 4.97
C ALA A 64 6.20 3.47 4.53
N ALA A 65 7.05 2.73 5.26
CA ALA A 65 7.58 1.44 4.82
C ALA A 65 6.50 0.35 4.72
N GLY A 66 5.49 0.37 5.59
CA GLY A 66 4.35 -0.54 5.52
C GLY A 66 3.61 -0.40 4.20
N ASP A 67 3.24 0.81 3.85
CA ASP A 67 2.49 1.10 2.63
C ASP A 67 3.32 0.89 1.36
N LEU A 68 4.62 1.21 1.40
CA LEU A 68 5.56 0.88 0.32
C LEU A 68 5.67 -0.63 0.11
N ALA A 69 5.62 -1.43 1.17
CA ALA A 69 5.63 -2.88 1.07
C ALA A 69 4.33 -3.41 0.45
N VAL A 70 3.16 -2.81 0.77
CA VAL A 70 1.89 -3.14 0.09
C VAL A 70 1.94 -2.78 -1.39
N LEU A 71 2.50 -1.63 -1.75
CA LEU A 71 2.70 -1.24 -3.15
C LEU A 71 3.63 -2.23 -3.88
N ALA A 72 4.74 -2.63 -3.26
CA ALA A 72 5.65 -3.62 -3.81
C ALA A 72 4.99 -5.00 -3.97
N TRP A 73 4.16 -5.39 -3.00
CA TRP A 73 3.35 -6.60 -3.07
C TRP A 73 2.37 -6.56 -4.25
N TRP A 74 1.63 -5.47 -4.40
CA TRP A 74 0.75 -5.25 -5.54
C TRP A 74 1.51 -5.34 -6.86
N ALA A 75 2.66 -4.67 -6.99
CA ALA A 75 3.47 -4.68 -8.20
C ALA A 75 3.96 -6.11 -8.53
N SER A 76 4.34 -6.89 -7.53
CA SER A 76 4.76 -8.28 -7.69
C SER A 76 3.63 -9.16 -8.22
N VAL A 77 2.43 -9.04 -7.65
CA VAL A 77 1.24 -9.75 -8.13
C VAL A 77 0.84 -9.31 -9.54
N PHE A 78 0.96 -8.01 -9.84
CA PHE A 78 0.70 -7.46 -11.18
C PHE A 78 1.67 -8.04 -12.22
N LEU A 79 2.95 -8.09 -11.94
CA LEU A 79 3.97 -8.66 -12.83
C LEU A 79 3.76 -10.17 -13.01
N TRP A 80 3.39 -10.87 -11.96
CA TRP A 80 3.04 -12.28 -12.02
C TRP A 80 1.80 -12.54 -12.89
N MET A 81 0.75 -11.72 -12.73
CA MET A 81 -0.46 -11.78 -13.54
C MET A 81 -0.18 -11.53 -15.04
N ARG A 82 0.72 -10.60 -15.38
CA ARG A 82 1.05 -10.27 -16.77
C ARG A 82 1.68 -11.44 -17.52
N ARG A 83 2.35 -12.36 -16.84
CA ARG A 83 2.96 -13.55 -17.44
C ARG A 83 1.93 -14.57 -17.89
N ASP A 84 0.73 -14.59 -17.27
CA ASP A 84 -0.32 -15.56 -17.55
C ASP A 84 -1.70 -14.90 -17.41
N ARG A 85 -2.43 -14.79 -18.52
CA ARG A 85 -3.77 -14.18 -18.55
C ARG A 85 -4.81 -14.92 -17.70
N HIS A 86 -4.63 -16.22 -17.45
CA HIS A 86 -5.53 -16.98 -16.57
C HIS A 86 -5.43 -16.54 -15.11
N ARG A 87 -4.39 -15.78 -14.75
CA ARG A 87 -4.15 -15.28 -13.39
C ARG A 87 -4.70 -13.88 -13.10
N ARG A 88 -5.46 -13.31 -14.05
CA ARG A 88 -6.02 -11.95 -13.88
C ARG A 88 -6.83 -11.75 -12.61
N TRP A 89 -7.45 -12.79 -12.09
CA TRP A 89 -8.17 -12.76 -10.83
C TRP A 89 -7.27 -12.37 -9.64
N ALA A 90 -5.99 -12.70 -9.69
CA ALA A 90 -5.06 -12.47 -8.59
C ALA A 90 -4.88 -10.99 -8.25
N ILE A 91 -5.06 -10.09 -9.25
CA ILE A 91 -4.86 -8.65 -9.03
C ILE A 91 -6.03 -7.98 -8.30
N VAL A 92 -7.21 -8.57 -8.30
CA VAL A 92 -8.43 -7.92 -7.79
C VAL A 92 -8.32 -7.61 -6.30
N GLY A 93 -7.99 -8.62 -5.48
CA GLY A 93 -7.89 -8.45 -4.04
C GLY A 93 -6.75 -7.50 -3.64
N THR A 94 -5.57 -7.66 -4.26
CA THR A 94 -4.42 -6.80 -3.96
C THR A 94 -4.64 -5.35 -4.41
N THR A 95 -5.33 -5.12 -5.52
CA THR A 95 -5.70 -3.78 -5.98
C THR A 95 -6.69 -3.13 -5.02
N PHE A 96 -7.67 -3.88 -4.52
CA PHE A 96 -8.59 -3.37 -3.50
C PHE A 96 -7.84 -2.88 -2.26
N VAL A 97 -6.91 -3.68 -1.72
CA VAL A 97 -6.10 -3.28 -0.57
C VAL A 97 -5.25 -2.04 -0.87
N LEU A 98 -4.61 -1.98 -2.04
CA LEU A 98 -3.86 -0.79 -2.44
C LEU A 98 -4.74 0.47 -2.45
N PHE A 99 -5.95 0.40 -2.99
CA PHE A 99 -6.86 1.55 -2.97
C PHE A 99 -7.30 1.93 -1.57
N VAL A 100 -7.46 0.97 -0.65
CA VAL A 100 -7.74 1.27 0.77
C VAL A 100 -6.59 2.07 1.39
N VAL A 101 -5.34 1.65 1.17
CA VAL A 101 -4.15 2.37 1.64
C VAL A 101 -4.08 3.78 1.03
N LEU A 102 -4.28 3.91 -0.27
CA LEU A 102 -4.27 5.22 -0.93
C LEU A 102 -5.39 6.14 -0.42
N LEU A 103 -6.57 5.59 -0.13
CA LEU A 103 -7.69 6.34 0.45
C LEU A 103 -7.37 6.80 1.88
N GLU A 104 -6.66 6.00 2.67
CA GLU A 104 -6.19 6.40 3.99
C GLU A 104 -5.28 7.63 3.91
N TRP A 105 -4.27 7.62 3.03
CA TRP A 105 -3.39 8.76 2.80
C TRP A 105 -4.13 9.99 2.32
N LEU A 106 -5.04 9.82 1.37
CA LEU A 106 -5.85 10.94 0.85
C LEU A 106 -6.73 11.54 1.93
N THR A 107 -7.36 10.69 2.75
CA THR A 107 -8.22 11.12 3.86
C THR A 107 -7.40 11.84 4.92
N ALA A 108 -6.27 11.29 5.33
CA ALA A 108 -5.36 11.92 6.28
C ALA A 108 -4.91 13.29 5.78
N ALA A 109 -4.47 13.41 4.52
CA ALA A 109 -4.04 14.66 3.91
C ALA A 109 -5.18 15.69 3.82
N ALA A 110 -6.38 15.29 3.41
CA ALA A 110 -7.54 16.18 3.30
C ALA A 110 -8.02 16.70 4.66
N MET A 111 -7.92 15.90 5.72
CA MET A 111 -8.38 16.26 7.06
C MET A 111 -7.33 17.01 7.89
N PHE A 112 -6.07 16.94 7.50
CA PHE A 112 -4.96 17.53 8.24
C PHE A 112 -5.11 19.05 8.46
N PRO A 113 -5.48 19.87 7.47
CA PRO A 113 -5.64 21.32 7.63
C PRO A 113 -6.72 21.72 8.66
N PHE A 114 -7.65 20.81 8.94
CA PHE A 114 -8.76 21.04 9.90
C PHE A 114 -8.41 20.58 11.32
N GLY A 115 -7.14 20.24 11.61
CA GLY A 115 -6.73 19.74 12.91
C GLY A 115 -7.35 18.39 13.28
N ARG A 116 -7.99 17.71 12.34
CA ARG A 116 -8.65 16.43 12.52
C ARG A 116 -7.77 15.22 12.15
N ALA A 117 -6.48 15.43 11.91
CA ALA A 117 -5.50 14.37 11.68
C ALA A 117 -5.40 13.34 12.81
N ARG A 118 -6.06 13.62 13.93
CA ARG A 118 -6.24 12.67 15.04
C ARG A 118 -7.21 11.51 14.75
N LEU A 119 -7.48 11.24 13.48
CA LEU A 119 -8.23 10.06 13.08
C LEU A 119 -7.43 8.80 13.40
N GLY A 120 -7.42 8.44 14.67
CA GLY A 120 -7.14 7.09 15.13
C GLY A 120 -5.73 6.56 15.00
N GLY A 121 -4.70 7.40 14.84
CA GLY A 121 -3.31 6.93 14.92
C GLY A 121 -2.82 6.19 13.68
N SER A 122 -3.39 6.45 12.49
CA SER A 122 -2.90 5.91 11.23
C SER A 122 -1.48 6.37 10.92
N ASP A 123 -0.73 5.56 10.19
CA ASP A 123 0.65 5.88 9.84
C ASP A 123 0.75 7.10 8.93
N ALA A 124 -0.21 7.27 8.04
CA ALA A 124 -0.35 8.46 7.20
C ALA A 124 -0.54 9.74 8.05
N ALA A 125 -1.41 9.71 9.07
CA ALA A 125 -1.63 10.84 9.95
C ALA A 125 -0.37 11.20 10.77
N LYS A 126 0.31 10.21 11.33
CA LYS A 126 1.58 10.39 12.07
C LYS A 126 2.69 10.92 11.15
N PHE A 127 2.76 10.43 9.91
CA PHE A 127 3.70 10.91 8.92
C PHE A 127 3.50 12.40 8.64
N LEU A 128 2.26 12.84 8.39
CA LEU A 128 1.91 14.23 8.15
C LEU A 128 2.23 15.11 9.38
N GLU A 129 1.99 14.62 10.58
CA GLU A 129 2.34 15.32 11.82
C GLU A 129 3.86 15.52 11.94
N ILE A 130 4.67 14.50 11.64
CA ILE A 130 6.13 14.57 11.71
C ILE A 130 6.71 15.53 10.67
N ILE A 131 6.20 15.56 9.43
CA ILE A 131 6.68 16.52 8.43
C ILE A 131 6.34 17.97 8.77
N GLY A 132 5.49 18.16 9.79
CA GLY A 132 5.09 19.48 10.23
C GLY A 132 4.29 20.18 9.14
N ALA A 133 3.25 19.53 8.67
CA ALA A 133 2.40 19.97 7.57
C ALA A 133 1.62 21.27 7.94
N ASN A 134 2.29 22.22 8.59
CA ASN A 134 1.81 23.60 8.70
C ASN A 134 1.50 24.21 7.35
N THR A 135 1.85 23.52 6.30
CA THR A 135 1.81 24.08 4.98
C THR A 135 0.80 23.29 4.16
N SER A 136 -0.17 23.99 3.66
CA SER A 136 -1.04 23.53 2.58
C SER A 136 -0.24 22.88 1.42
N ALA A 137 1.02 23.28 1.23
CA ALA A 137 1.91 22.71 0.23
C ALA A 137 2.25 21.22 0.48
N ALA A 138 2.72 20.85 1.68
CA ALA A 138 3.06 19.44 1.97
C ALA A 138 1.83 18.53 1.87
N THR A 139 0.68 19.02 2.31
CA THR A 139 -0.60 18.31 2.14
C THR A 139 -0.95 18.15 0.66
N ALA A 140 -0.78 19.21 -0.14
CA ALA A 140 -1.04 19.15 -1.58
C ALA A 140 -0.08 18.18 -2.29
N ASP A 141 1.20 18.13 -1.91
CA ASP A 141 2.18 17.21 -2.47
C ASP A 141 1.81 15.74 -2.17
N VAL A 142 1.37 15.45 -0.95
CA VAL A 142 0.90 14.10 -0.58
C VAL A 142 -0.36 13.74 -1.38
N CYS A 143 -1.34 14.64 -1.47
CA CYS A 143 -2.54 14.41 -2.27
C CYS A 143 -2.19 14.15 -3.75
N LEU A 144 -1.29 14.93 -4.32
CA LEU A 144 -0.83 14.78 -5.70
C LEU A 144 -0.16 13.42 -5.90
N ALA A 145 0.76 13.02 -5.00
CA ALA A 145 1.42 11.72 -5.06
C ALA A 145 0.42 10.56 -5.02
N VAL A 146 -0.54 10.60 -4.10
CA VAL A 146 -1.60 9.59 -3.99
C VAL A 146 -2.43 9.50 -5.27
N VAL A 147 -2.85 10.65 -5.82
CA VAL A 147 -3.62 10.70 -7.07
C VAL A 147 -2.81 10.14 -8.23
N LEU A 148 -1.53 10.51 -8.36
CA LEU A 148 -0.65 9.99 -9.41
C LEU A 148 -0.49 8.47 -9.32
N ILE A 149 -0.30 7.90 -8.12
CA ILE A 149 -0.22 6.46 -7.91
C ILE A 149 -1.54 5.80 -8.31
N ALA A 150 -2.68 6.34 -7.88
CA ALA A 150 -4.00 5.80 -8.20
C ALA A 150 -4.28 5.82 -9.71
N VAL A 151 -3.99 6.93 -10.39
CA VAL A 151 -4.14 7.07 -11.85
C VAL A 151 -3.22 6.10 -12.58
N THR A 152 -1.93 6.04 -12.22
CA THR A 152 -0.96 5.14 -12.84
C THR A 152 -1.38 3.68 -12.67
N THR A 153 -1.80 3.29 -11.47
CA THR A 153 -2.31 1.94 -11.18
C THR A 153 -3.51 1.61 -12.06
N THR A 154 -4.46 2.53 -12.17
CA THR A 154 -5.67 2.36 -12.99
C THR A 154 -5.34 2.20 -14.46
N LEU A 155 -4.43 3.02 -14.99
CA LEU A 155 -4.00 2.95 -16.39
C LEU A 155 -3.26 1.63 -16.68
N LEU A 156 -2.37 1.19 -15.79
CA LEU A 156 -1.66 -0.08 -15.91
C LEU A 156 -2.63 -1.27 -15.88
N LEU A 157 -3.62 -1.25 -15.01
CA LEU A 157 -4.65 -2.28 -14.96
C LEU A 157 -5.47 -2.29 -16.23
N ARG A 158 -5.96 -1.14 -16.69
CA ARG A 158 -6.75 -1.01 -17.90
C ARG A 158 -6.00 -1.54 -19.12
N SER A 159 -4.75 -1.11 -19.33
CA SER A 159 -3.93 -1.57 -20.46
C SER A 159 -3.64 -3.08 -20.42
N SER A 160 -3.59 -3.67 -19.23
CA SER A 160 -3.31 -5.10 -19.05
C SER A 160 -4.56 -5.97 -19.19
N LEU A 161 -5.75 -5.40 -18.98
CA LEU A 161 -7.02 -6.09 -19.06
C LEU A 161 -7.68 -5.93 -20.44
N ASP A 162 -7.23 -4.97 -21.26
CA ASP A 162 -7.79 -4.71 -22.59
C ASP A 162 -7.43 -5.85 -23.56
N PRO A 163 -8.43 -6.57 -24.11
CA PRO A 163 -8.21 -7.65 -25.07
C PRO A 163 -7.74 -7.16 -26.44
N VAL A 164 -7.98 -5.89 -26.80
CA VAL A 164 -7.68 -5.33 -28.13
C VAL A 164 -6.18 -5.05 -28.26
N ALA A 165 -5.52 -4.51 -27.24
CA ALA A 165 -4.09 -4.24 -27.25
C ALA A 165 -3.23 -5.51 -27.47
N ALA A 166 -3.79 -6.68 -27.19
CA ALA A 166 -3.12 -7.96 -27.33
C ALA A 166 -3.13 -8.54 -28.75
N ARG A 167 -3.90 -7.99 -29.67
CA ARG A 167 -3.99 -8.49 -31.05
C ARG A 167 -2.99 -7.82 -32.03
N HIS A 168 -2.46 -6.67 -31.66
CA HIS A 168 -1.57 -5.89 -32.51
C HIS A 168 -0.07 -6.08 -32.23
N GLY A 169 0.30 -6.93 -31.27
CA GLY A 169 1.68 -7.21 -30.90
C GLY A 169 2.21 -8.61 -31.33
N ARG A 170 1.56 -9.25 -32.30
CA ARG A 170 2.08 -10.50 -32.89
C ARG A 170 2.34 -10.33 -34.39
#